data_cace1fd4ef797d39a926645e9e340658
#
_entry.id   cace1fd4ef797d39a926645e9e340658
#
_cell.length_a   1.000
_cell.length_b   1.000
_cell.length_c   1.000
_cell.angle_alpha   90.00
_cell.angle_beta   90.00
_cell.angle_gamma   90.00
#
_symmetry.space_group_name_H-M   'P 1'
#
loop_
_entity.id
_entity.type
_entity.pdbx_description
1 polymer ?
#
loop_
_entity_poly.entity_id
_entity_poly.type
_entity_poly.pdbx_seq_one_letter_code
_entity_poly.pdbx_strand_id
1 'polypeptide(L)'
;MNKKNELALQVLTLAVLASKGIKIARLSGNRNFDEKVVKAKMKSMKANGMLVPAIILDAMKVIEAGLEIVDFETGEIISAADAARYVVLVDANHRYKGHLNLLEANKDLKDEEKYKGEFYLIYALNEEIAVSRMFSEINICTNPWKGGDFPKGAKMACKEELPLLDFIV
;
A
#
# COMPACT_ATOMS: atom_id res chain seq x y z
N MET A 1 -1.54 -38.04 5.47
CA MET A 1 -2.41 -37.07 4.77
C MET A 1 -2.04 -35.66 5.22
N ASN A 2 -1.25 -34.95 4.42
CA ASN A 2 -0.90 -33.56 4.68
C ASN A 2 -2.16 -32.70 4.45
N LYS A 3 -2.77 -32.24 5.51
CA LYS A 3 -3.66 -31.08 5.45
C LYS A 3 -2.76 -29.88 5.12
N LYS A 4 -2.60 -29.56 3.83
CA LYS A 4 -2.24 -28.23 3.43
C LYS A 4 -3.30 -27.33 4.06
N ASN A 5 -2.92 -26.59 5.09
CA ASN A 5 -3.71 -25.45 5.54
C ASN A 5 -3.88 -24.58 4.29
N GLU A 6 -5.07 -24.57 3.73
CA GLU A 6 -5.52 -23.48 2.88
C GLU A 6 -5.48 -22.24 3.78
N LEU A 7 -4.34 -21.58 3.82
CA LEU A 7 -4.26 -20.21 4.33
C LEU A 7 -5.10 -19.38 3.38
N ALA A 8 -6.36 -19.22 3.73
CA ALA A 8 -7.22 -18.27 3.04
C ALA A 8 -6.49 -16.94 3.07
N LEU A 9 -6.24 -16.37 1.90
CA LEU A 9 -5.64 -15.04 1.77
C LEU A 9 -6.47 -14.06 2.59
N GLN A 10 -5.94 -13.64 3.73
CA GLN A 10 -6.65 -12.73 4.62
C GLN A 10 -6.35 -11.29 4.22
N VAL A 11 -7.37 -10.62 3.68
CA VAL A 11 -7.35 -9.18 3.49
C VAL A 11 -7.68 -8.52 4.83
N LEU A 12 -6.78 -7.68 5.31
CA LEU A 12 -6.93 -6.93 6.55
C LEU A 12 -7.39 -5.50 6.27
N THR A 13 -8.00 -4.89 7.27
CA THR A 13 -8.33 -3.46 7.26
C THR A 13 -7.62 -2.75 8.40
N LEU A 14 -7.50 -1.42 8.31
CA LEU A 14 -6.94 -0.63 9.41
C LEU A 14 -7.76 -0.79 10.70
N ALA A 15 -9.07 -0.93 10.59
CA ALA A 15 -9.95 -1.17 11.75
C ALA A 15 -9.59 -2.47 12.46
N VAL A 16 -9.32 -3.55 11.72
CA VAL A 16 -8.89 -4.84 12.28
C VAL A 16 -7.53 -4.71 12.96
N LEU A 17 -6.57 -4.00 12.35
CA LEU A 17 -5.27 -3.76 12.98
C LEU A 17 -5.41 -2.93 14.27
N ALA A 18 -6.18 -1.85 14.22
CA ALA A 18 -6.44 -0.98 15.37
C ALA A 18 -7.10 -1.73 16.53
N SER A 19 -8.05 -2.63 16.26
CA SER A 19 -8.70 -3.46 17.29
C SER A 19 -7.72 -4.39 18.02
N LYS A 20 -6.61 -4.72 17.37
CA LYS A 20 -5.51 -5.52 17.93
C LYS A 20 -4.38 -4.67 18.50
N GLY A 21 -4.51 -3.34 18.51
CA GLY A 21 -3.48 -2.41 18.97
C GLY A 21 -2.26 -2.35 18.04
N ILE A 22 -2.42 -2.76 16.77
CA ILE A 22 -1.34 -2.77 15.77
C ILE A 22 -1.38 -1.48 14.97
N LYS A 23 -0.23 -0.85 14.83
CA LYS A 23 0.00 0.39 14.09
C LYS A 23 0.77 0.13 12.79
N ILE A 24 0.81 1.14 11.94
CA ILE A 24 1.55 1.12 10.68
C ILE A 24 2.92 1.77 10.86
N ALA A 25 3.93 1.08 10.38
CA ALA A 25 5.31 1.56 10.27
C ALA A 25 5.77 1.62 8.81
N ARG A 26 6.87 2.31 8.57
CA ARG A 26 7.58 2.35 7.29
C ARG A 26 9.09 2.27 7.50
N LEU A 27 9.85 1.99 6.44
CA LEU A 27 11.31 2.08 6.50
C LEU A 27 11.76 3.52 6.77
N SER A 28 12.74 3.72 7.64
CA SER A 28 13.29 5.05 7.95
C SER A 28 13.94 5.70 6.73
N GLY A 29 14.56 4.92 5.86
CA GLY A 29 15.20 5.38 4.62
C GLY A 29 14.25 5.64 3.45
N ASN A 30 12.94 5.51 3.62
CA ASN A 30 11.99 5.82 2.56
C ASN A 30 12.03 7.30 2.18
N ARG A 31 11.86 7.55 0.86
CA ARG A 31 11.81 8.91 0.31
C ARG A 31 10.74 9.75 1.01
N ASN A 32 10.99 11.05 1.05
CA ASN A 32 9.96 12.02 1.44
C ASN A 32 8.73 11.87 0.55
N PHE A 33 7.57 12.16 1.10
CA PHE A 33 6.33 12.09 0.34
C PHE A 33 6.31 13.17 -0.75
N ASP A 34 6.10 12.75 -1.98
CA ASP A 34 5.79 13.68 -3.07
C ASP A 34 4.30 14.08 -2.95
N GLU A 35 4.07 15.35 -2.61
CA GLU A 35 2.71 15.86 -2.41
C GLU A 35 1.83 15.77 -3.66
N LYS A 36 2.41 15.89 -4.86
CA LYS A 36 1.66 15.73 -6.11
C LYS A 36 1.16 14.31 -6.26
N VAL A 37 2.02 13.33 -5.94
CA VAL A 37 1.65 11.91 -5.95
C VAL A 37 0.61 11.63 -4.89
N VAL A 38 0.77 12.14 -3.65
CA VAL A 38 -0.23 11.99 -2.58
C VAL A 38 -1.59 12.53 -3.02
N LYS A 39 -1.65 13.75 -3.56
CA LYS A 39 -2.90 14.38 -4.06
C LYS A 39 -3.54 13.56 -5.18
N ALA A 40 -2.75 13.02 -6.11
CA ALA A 40 -3.26 12.14 -7.16
C ALA A 40 -3.86 10.84 -6.58
N LYS A 41 -3.21 10.24 -5.58
CA LYS A 41 -3.74 9.07 -4.87
C LYS A 41 -5.02 9.38 -4.09
N MET A 42 -5.08 10.53 -3.42
CA MET A 42 -6.30 11.00 -2.74
C MET A 42 -7.48 11.11 -3.71
N LYS A 43 -7.26 11.76 -4.86
CA LYS A 43 -8.29 11.90 -5.90
C LYS A 43 -8.78 10.54 -6.40
N SER A 44 -7.85 9.63 -6.68
CA SER A 44 -8.18 8.27 -7.13
C SER A 44 -8.96 7.48 -6.08
N MET A 45 -8.53 7.48 -4.83
CA MET A 45 -9.20 6.75 -3.75
C MET A 45 -10.58 7.35 -3.43
N LYS A 46 -10.73 8.67 -3.51
CA LYS A 46 -12.04 9.32 -3.31
C LYS A 46 -13.03 8.92 -4.40
N ALA A 47 -12.57 8.78 -5.64
CA ALA A 47 -13.42 8.43 -6.78
C ALA A 47 -13.72 6.93 -6.90
N ASN A 48 -12.73 6.07 -6.63
CA ASN A 48 -12.77 4.64 -6.98
C ASN A 48 -12.59 3.71 -5.78
N GLY A 49 -12.30 4.24 -4.60
CA GLY A 49 -11.86 3.42 -3.46
C GLY A 49 -10.44 2.86 -3.67
N MET A 50 -10.08 1.90 -2.85
CA MET A 50 -8.78 1.22 -2.96
C MET A 50 -8.92 -0.02 -3.86
N LEU A 51 -8.26 -0.01 -5.00
CA LEU A 51 -8.36 -1.07 -6.01
C LEU A 51 -7.36 -2.21 -5.79
N VAL A 52 -6.24 -1.93 -5.13
CA VAL A 52 -5.17 -2.90 -4.85
C VAL A 52 -4.77 -2.78 -3.39
N PRO A 53 -4.75 -3.86 -2.62
CA PRO A 53 -4.32 -3.82 -1.23
C PRO A 53 -2.84 -3.44 -1.11
N ALA A 54 -2.46 -2.87 0.03
CA ALA A 54 -1.08 -2.61 0.35
C ALA A 54 -0.41 -3.88 0.89
N ILE A 55 0.86 -4.07 0.58
CA ILE A 55 1.63 -5.21 1.08
C ILE A 55 2.32 -4.82 2.37
N ILE A 56 2.18 -5.66 3.39
CA ILE A 56 2.80 -5.49 4.71
C ILE A 56 3.68 -6.67 5.09
N LEU A 57 4.61 -6.39 5.99
CA LEU A 57 5.44 -7.37 6.68
C LEU A 57 5.33 -7.19 8.19
N ASP A 58 5.61 -8.25 8.93
CA ASP A 58 5.80 -8.18 10.37
C ASP A 58 7.01 -7.29 10.71
N ALA A 59 6.82 -6.36 11.66
CA ALA A 59 7.86 -5.40 12.01
C ALA A 59 9.09 -6.06 12.63
N MET A 60 8.92 -7.13 13.41
CA MET A 60 10.03 -7.86 13.98
C MET A 60 10.91 -8.48 12.88
N LYS A 61 10.31 -9.10 11.87
CA LYS A 61 11.06 -9.66 10.71
C LYS A 61 11.90 -8.60 10.01
N VAL A 62 11.37 -7.38 9.87
CA VAL A 62 12.08 -6.27 9.21
C VAL A 62 13.26 -5.81 10.04
N ILE A 63 13.09 -5.69 11.36
CA ILE A 63 14.18 -5.32 12.29
C ILE A 63 15.25 -6.42 12.34
N GLU A 64 14.88 -7.69 12.42
CA GLU A 64 15.79 -8.83 12.41
C GLU A 64 16.60 -8.92 11.10
N ALA A 65 16.06 -8.43 10.01
CA ALA A 65 16.78 -8.29 8.75
C ALA A 65 17.77 -7.12 8.72
N GLY A 66 17.90 -6.36 9.82
CA GLY A 66 18.83 -5.24 9.95
C GLY A 66 18.31 -3.92 9.37
N LEU A 67 17.01 -3.81 9.12
CA LEU A 67 16.40 -2.59 8.59
C LEU A 67 15.77 -1.77 9.72
N GLU A 68 16.00 -0.47 9.69
CA GLU A 68 15.41 0.48 10.62
C GLU A 68 14.01 0.89 10.16
N ILE A 69 13.07 0.89 11.08
CA ILE A 69 11.69 1.28 10.85
C ILE A 69 11.26 2.42 11.77
N VAL A 70 10.32 3.22 11.29
CA VAL A 70 9.74 4.34 12.03
C VAL A 70 8.22 4.25 12.02
N ASP A 71 7.59 4.76 13.08
CA ASP A 71 6.14 4.96 13.12
C ASP A 71 5.73 5.86 11.95
N PHE A 72 4.70 5.46 11.23
CA PHE A 72 4.32 6.15 10.00
C PHE A 72 3.86 7.59 10.25
N GLU A 73 3.17 7.83 11.37
CA GLU A 73 2.58 9.13 11.68
C GLU A 73 3.57 10.03 12.44
N THR A 74 4.27 9.48 13.43
CA THR A 74 5.16 10.28 14.28
C THR A 74 6.59 10.39 13.74
N GLY A 75 7.03 9.42 12.94
CA GLY A 75 8.41 9.32 12.46
C GLY A 75 9.41 8.84 13.51
N GLU A 76 8.95 8.43 14.70
CA GLU A 76 9.81 7.90 15.76
C GLU A 76 10.33 6.51 15.42
N ILE A 77 11.61 6.26 15.74
CA ILE A 77 12.24 4.95 15.53
C ILE A 77 11.57 3.91 16.43
N ILE A 78 11.23 2.77 15.85
CA ILE A 78 10.60 1.66 16.56
C ILE A 78 11.67 0.67 16.99
N SER A 79 11.72 0.38 18.29
CA SER A 79 12.61 -0.62 18.87
C SER A 79 12.10 -2.05 18.65
N ALA A 80 12.98 -3.04 18.76
CA ALA A 80 12.59 -4.44 18.74
C ALA A 80 11.56 -4.80 19.84
N ALA A 81 11.63 -4.13 21.01
CA ALA A 81 10.68 -4.33 22.09
C ALA A 81 9.24 -3.89 21.74
N ASP A 82 9.11 -2.90 20.87
CA ASP A 82 7.82 -2.36 20.43
C ASP A 82 7.30 -2.98 19.14
N ALA A 83 8.13 -3.72 18.43
CA ALA A 83 7.85 -4.25 17.10
C ALA A 83 6.56 -5.09 17.02
N ALA A 84 6.21 -5.80 18.08
CA ALA A 84 4.97 -6.62 18.12
C ALA A 84 3.69 -5.79 17.94
N ARG A 85 3.76 -4.46 18.10
CA ARG A 85 2.64 -3.53 17.91
C ARG A 85 2.62 -2.87 16.54
N TYR A 86 3.46 -3.33 15.60
CA TYR A 86 3.59 -2.72 14.29
C TYR A 86 3.61 -3.73 13.15
N VAL A 87 3.07 -3.31 12.03
CA VAL A 87 3.32 -3.89 10.70
C VAL A 87 3.95 -2.84 9.81
N VAL A 88 4.81 -3.26 8.89
CA VAL A 88 5.57 -2.35 8.01
C VAL A 88 4.98 -2.35 6.62
N LEU A 89 4.67 -1.19 6.07
CA LEU A 89 4.31 -1.04 4.67
C LEU A 89 5.53 -1.31 3.78
N VAL A 90 5.39 -2.26 2.88
CA VAL A 90 6.40 -2.54 1.85
C VAL A 90 6.19 -1.62 0.65
N ASP A 91 4.94 -1.40 0.28
CA ASP A 91 4.52 -0.49 -0.78
C ASP A 91 3.43 0.46 -0.29
N ALA A 92 2.84 1.22 -1.20
CA ALA A 92 1.66 2.05 -0.93
C ALA A 92 1.85 3.19 0.08
N ASN A 93 3.07 3.60 0.40
CA ASN A 93 3.31 4.69 1.36
C ASN A 93 2.56 5.99 0.98
N HIS A 94 2.58 6.38 -0.30
CA HIS A 94 1.83 7.56 -0.77
C HIS A 94 0.32 7.36 -0.71
N ARG A 95 -0.19 6.15 -0.97
CA ARG A 95 -1.63 5.83 -0.82
C ARG A 95 -2.05 5.91 0.64
N TYR A 96 -1.26 5.37 1.55
CA TYR A 96 -1.57 5.43 2.98
C TYR A 96 -1.54 6.86 3.51
N LYS A 97 -0.53 7.66 3.11
CA LYS A 97 -0.50 9.10 3.44
C LYS A 97 -1.73 9.82 2.90
N GLY A 98 -2.14 9.54 1.67
CA GLY A 98 -3.35 10.09 1.07
C GLY A 98 -4.61 9.69 1.81
N HIS A 99 -4.71 8.44 2.25
CA HIS A 99 -5.83 7.95 3.07
C HIS A 99 -5.94 8.71 4.40
N LEU A 100 -4.83 8.86 5.12
CA LEU A 100 -4.80 9.63 6.36
C LEU A 100 -5.21 11.10 6.14
N ASN A 101 -4.73 11.72 5.08
CA ASN A 101 -5.10 13.10 4.73
C ASN A 101 -6.59 13.23 4.40
N LEU A 102 -7.20 12.25 3.74
CA LEU A 102 -8.64 12.22 3.47
C LEU A 102 -9.46 12.07 4.75
N LEU A 103 -9.03 11.23 5.67
CA LEU A 103 -9.68 11.08 6.97
C LEU A 103 -9.57 12.36 7.81
N GLU A 104 -8.41 13.02 7.77
CA GLU A 104 -8.22 14.30 8.46
C GLU A 104 -9.13 15.39 7.89
N ALA A 105 -9.21 15.48 6.57
CA ALA A 105 -10.10 16.43 5.89
C ALA A 105 -11.59 16.20 6.21
N ASN A 106 -11.98 14.98 6.58
CA ASN A 106 -13.36 14.67 6.99
C ASN A 106 -13.83 15.45 8.21
N LYS A 107 -12.92 15.95 9.05
CA LYS A 107 -13.28 16.72 10.26
C LYS A 107 -14.07 17.99 9.94
N ASP A 108 -13.77 18.59 8.79
CA ASP A 108 -14.37 19.84 8.33
C ASP A 108 -15.51 19.66 7.32
N LEU A 109 -15.86 18.42 6.99
CA LEU A 109 -16.87 18.09 5.98
C LEU A 109 -18.18 17.60 6.60
N LYS A 110 -19.28 17.84 5.88
CA LYS A 110 -20.58 17.24 6.20
C LYS A 110 -20.56 15.75 5.93
N ASP A 111 -21.39 14.97 6.63
CA ASP A 111 -21.38 13.49 6.54
C ASP A 111 -21.57 12.94 5.13
N GLU A 112 -22.29 13.65 4.28
CA GLU A 112 -22.54 13.31 2.88
C GLU A 112 -21.28 13.47 1.99
N GLU A 113 -20.40 14.40 2.38
CA GLU A 113 -19.17 14.74 1.63
C GLU A 113 -17.94 13.99 2.13
N LYS A 114 -18.05 13.31 3.27
CA LYS A 114 -16.95 12.60 3.92
C LYS A 114 -16.45 11.43 3.07
N TYR A 115 -15.14 11.28 3.00
CA TYR A 115 -14.51 10.07 2.52
C TYR A 115 -14.77 8.92 3.49
N LYS A 116 -15.35 7.83 2.99
CA LYS A 116 -15.70 6.63 3.76
C LYS A 116 -14.98 5.37 3.24
N GLY A 117 -13.91 5.57 2.46
CA GLY A 117 -13.14 4.46 1.91
C GLY A 117 -12.36 3.70 2.98
N GLU A 118 -12.22 2.40 2.78
CA GLU A 118 -11.41 1.52 3.62
C GLU A 118 -10.00 1.41 3.05
N PHE A 119 -9.01 1.10 3.89
CA PHE A 119 -7.66 0.80 3.47
C PHE A 119 -7.35 -0.68 3.72
N TYR A 120 -7.08 -1.40 2.63
CA TYR A 120 -6.86 -2.84 2.66
C TYR A 120 -5.39 -3.18 2.63
N LEU A 121 -5.04 -4.23 3.38
CA LEU A 121 -3.67 -4.71 3.55
C LEU A 121 -3.64 -6.23 3.43
N ILE A 122 -2.54 -6.74 2.88
CA ILE A 122 -2.24 -8.16 2.87
C ILE A 122 -0.78 -8.39 3.28
N TYR A 123 -0.49 -9.52 3.93
CA TYR A 123 0.89 -9.94 4.14
C TYR A 123 1.54 -10.38 2.82
N ALA A 124 2.84 -10.16 2.69
CA ALA A 124 3.61 -10.69 1.56
C ALA A 124 3.42 -12.21 1.47
N LEU A 125 3.17 -12.70 0.25
CA LEU A 125 2.75 -14.10 0.03
C LEU A 125 3.89 -15.11 0.12
N ASN A 126 5.13 -14.69 -0.15
CA ASN A 126 6.30 -15.55 -0.08
C ASN A 126 7.25 -15.05 1.00
N GLU A 127 7.26 -15.76 2.13
CA GLU A 127 8.09 -15.41 3.29
C GLU A 127 9.52 -15.97 3.22
N GLU A 128 9.84 -16.79 2.23
CA GLU A 128 11.16 -17.42 2.07
C GLU A 128 12.19 -16.46 1.47
N ILE A 129 11.74 -15.39 0.83
CA ILE A 129 12.61 -14.36 0.24
C ILE A 129 13.14 -13.44 1.34
N ALA A 130 14.42 -13.09 1.25
CA ALA A 130 15.03 -12.10 2.16
C ALA A 130 14.25 -10.78 2.16
N VAL A 131 14.00 -10.22 3.34
CA VAL A 131 13.16 -9.00 3.52
C VAL A 131 13.66 -7.84 2.68
N SER A 132 14.97 -7.58 2.63
CA SER A 132 15.56 -6.52 1.80
C SER A 132 15.24 -6.72 0.31
N ARG A 133 15.23 -7.97 -0.15
CA ARG A 133 14.87 -8.31 -1.52
C ARG A 133 13.38 -8.11 -1.77
N MET A 134 12.51 -8.46 -0.83
CA MET A 134 11.07 -8.19 -0.94
C MET A 134 10.79 -6.70 -1.16
N PHE A 135 11.42 -5.82 -0.37
CA PHE A 135 11.26 -4.37 -0.57
C PHE A 135 11.73 -3.92 -1.96
N SER A 136 12.85 -4.44 -2.43
CA SER A 136 13.37 -4.11 -3.75
C SER A 136 12.46 -4.60 -4.87
N GLU A 137 12.12 -5.89 -4.88
CA GLU A 137 11.32 -6.51 -5.96
C GLU A 137 9.91 -5.94 -6.03
N ILE A 138 9.22 -5.77 -4.90
CA ILE A 138 7.87 -5.22 -4.88
C ILE A 138 7.86 -3.77 -5.41
N ASN A 139 8.86 -2.97 -5.05
CA ASN A 139 8.93 -1.59 -5.53
C ASN A 139 9.41 -1.47 -6.99
N ILE A 140 10.24 -2.40 -7.48
CA ILE A 140 10.64 -2.48 -8.89
C ILE A 140 9.48 -2.88 -9.79
N CYS A 141 8.67 -3.84 -9.36
CA CYS A 141 7.50 -4.31 -10.12
C CYS A 141 6.40 -3.24 -10.27
N THR A 142 6.46 -2.16 -9.50
CA THR A 142 5.52 -1.02 -9.62
C THR A 142 6.06 0.08 -10.54
N ASN A 143 6.78 -0.27 -11.60
CA ASN A 143 7.19 0.72 -12.59
C ASN A 143 5.98 1.48 -13.12
N PRO A 144 5.98 2.82 -13.02
CA PRO A 144 4.89 3.61 -13.59
C PRO A 144 4.85 3.39 -15.12
N TRP A 145 3.68 3.19 -15.65
CA TRP A 145 3.47 3.13 -17.08
C TRP A 145 3.99 4.43 -17.73
N LYS A 146 4.81 4.28 -18.74
CA LYS A 146 5.26 5.40 -19.56
C LYS A 146 4.16 5.77 -20.56
N GLY A 147 4.25 6.95 -21.17
CA GLY A 147 3.20 7.47 -22.05
C GLY A 147 2.72 6.50 -23.13
N GLY A 148 3.61 5.68 -23.71
CA GLY A 148 3.25 4.65 -24.69
C GLY A 148 2.64 3.36 -24.13
N ASP A 149 2.68 3.16 -22.82
CA ASP A 149 2.12 1.94 -22.20
C ASP A 149 0.61 2.04 -21.99
N PHE A 150 0.09 3.26 -21.77
CA PHE A 150 -1.34 3.49 -21.58
C PHE A 150 -2.20 3.07 -22.77
N PRO A 151 -1.88 3.48 -24.01
CA PRO A 151 -2.63 3.02 -25.19
C PRO A 151 -2.61 1.50 -25.34
N LYS A 152 -1.46 0.86 -25.10
CA LYS A 152 -1.31 -0.60 -25.16
C LYS A 152 -2.16 -1.29 -24.11
N GLY A 153 -2.12 -0.82 -22.87
CA GLY A 153 -2.93 -1.37 -21.80
C GLY A 153 -4.43 -1.20 -22.04
N ALA A 154 -4.85 -0.04 -22.52
CA ALA A 154 -6.24 0.23 -22.88
C ALA A 154 -6.71 -0.70 -24.03
N LYS A 155 -5.89 -0.89 -25.05
CA LYS A 155 -6.17 -1.81 -26.18
C LYS A 155 -6.34 -3.25 -25.70
N MET A 156 -5.49 -3.72 -24.77
CA MET A 156 -5.60 -5.06 -24.21
C MET A 156 -6.86 -5.24 -23.33
N ALA A 157 -7.29 -4.19 -22.63
CA ALA A 157 -8.46 -4.23 -21.76
C ALA A 157 -9.79 -4.10 -22.52
N CYS A 158 -9.79 -3.47 -23.68
CA CYS A 158 -10.99 -3.28 -24.49
C CYS A 158 -11.24 -4.49 -25.39
N LYS A 159 -12.49 -4.97 -25.39
CA LYS A 159 -12.94 -6.03 -26.30
C LYS A 159 -13.32 -5.49 -27.69
N GLU A 160 -13.46 -4.18 -27.82
CA GLU A 160 -13.81 -3.50 -29.05
C GLU A 160 -12.56 -3.00 -29.77
N GLU A 161 -12.61 -2.96 -31.08
CA GLU A 161 -11.56 -2.32 -31.88
C GLU A 161 -11.56 -0.80 -31.62
N LEU A 162 -10.40 -0.29 -31.25
CA LEU A 162 -10.18 1.13 -30.99
C LEU A 162 -9.19 1.68 -32.03
N PRO A 163 -9.65 2.09 -33.20
CA PRO A 163 -8.78 2.51 -34.32
C PRO A 163 -7.80 3.62 -33.93
N LEU A 164 -8.21 4.50 -33.02
CA LEU A 164 -7.35 5.60 -32.53
C LEU A 164 -6.15 5.07 -31.72
N LEU A 165 -6.30 3.96 -31.02
CA LEU A 165 -5.21 3.34 -30.25
C LEU A 165 -4.21 2.62 -31.17
N ASP A 166 -4.64 2.14 -32.33
CA ASP A 166 -3.76 1.53 -33.34
C ASP A 166 -2.78 2.54 -33.95
N PHE A 167 -3.14 3.82 -33.93
CA PHE A 167 -2.29 4.90 -34.43
C PHE A 167 -1.19 5.31 -33.43
N ILE A 168 -1.38 5.03 -32.16
CA ILE A 168 -0.51 5.50 -31.06
C ILE A 168 0.43 4.38 -30.58
N VAL A 169 0.13 3.12 -30.91
CA VAL A 169 0.90 1.93 -30.47
C VAL A 169 2.04 1.56 -31.44
#